data_4cfabf677321cd246cda89b9fa23e6c4
#
_entry.id   4cfabf677321cd246cda89b9fa23e6c4
#
_cell.length_a   1.000
_cell.length_b   1.000
_cell.length_c   1.000
_cell.angle_alpha   90.00
_cell.angle_beta   90.00
_cell.angle_gamma   90.00
#
_symmetry.space_group_name_H-M   'P 1'
#
loop_
_entity.id
_entity.type
_entity.pdbx_description
1 polymer ?
#
loop_
_entity_poly.entity_id
_entity_poly.type
_entity_poly.pdbx_seq_one_letter_code
_entity_poly.pdbx_strand_id
1 'polypeptide(L)'
;MKDKNIVLIGMPGAGKSTIGVLLAKTLNKPFIDTDLLIQQREKDFLQNIIRKKGIDGFLSIEESIILETDFENHVIATGGSVVYSEKSMEHLKKNGLTVYLNHTLETIEKRIIFEIIFFIKFLIFFNIF
;
A
#
# COMPACT_ATOMS: atom_id res chain seq x y z
N MET A 1 -13.28 -1.35 17.16
CA MET A 1 -11.94 -1.40 16.50
C MET A 1 -11.39 -2.82 16.32
N LYS A 2 -11.80 -3.76 17.16
CA LYS A 2 -11.18 -5.09 17.17
C LYS A 2 -11.25 -5.80 15.81
N ASP A 3 -12.37 -5.72 15.10
CA ASP A 3 -12.58 -6.43 13.85
C ASP A 3 -12.51 -5.52 12.62
N LYS A 4 -12.29 -4.23 12.82
CA LYS A 4 -12.18 -3.28 11.72
C LYS A 4 -10.79 -3.29 11.10
N ASN A 5 -10.75 -3.05 9.81
CA ASN A 5 -9.51 -2.81 9.10
C ASN A 5 -8.94 -1.44 9.45
N ILE A 6 -7.63 -1.32 9.36
CA ILE A 6 -6.95 -0.04 9.33
C ILE A 6 -6.43 0.16 7.91
N VAL A 7 -6.96 1.16 7.24
CA VAL A 7 -6.64 1.43 5.83
C VAL A 7 -5.69 2.63 5.76
N LEU A 8 -4.48 2.41 5.28
CA LEU A 8 -3.49 3.46 5.12
C LEU A 8 -3.53 4.01 3.71
N ILE A 9 -3.77 5.30 3.59
CA ILE A 9 -3.76 6.03 2.32
C ILE A 9 -2.72 7.14 2.35
N GLY A 10 -2.30 7.59 1.19
CA GLY A 10 -1.30 8.66 1.05
C GLY A 10 -0.47 8.48 -0.20
N MET A 11 0.39 9.45 -0.48
CA MET A 11 1.27 9.45 -1.64
C MET A 11 2.27 8.27 -1.60
N PRO A 12 2.75 7.81 -2.77
CA PRO A 12 3.88 6.88 -2.81
C PRO A 12 5.07 7.44 -2.01
N GLY A 13 5.75 6.58 -1.25
CA GLY A 13 6.85 7.00 -0.39
C GLY A 13 6.45 7.65 0.93
N ALA A 14 5.16 7.73 1.26
CA ALA A 14 4.70 8.25 2.55
C ALA A 14 4.97 7.30 3.73
N GLY A 15 5.40 6.06 3.46
CA GLY A 15 5.70 5.07 4.49
C GLY A 15 4.53 4.15 4.82
N LYS A 16 3.52 4.05 3.97
CA LYS A 16 2.32 3.22 4.19
C LYS A 16 2.67 1.75 4.48
N SER A 17 3.51 1.16 3.66
CA SER A 17 3.88 -0.26 3.84
C SER A 17 4.72 -0.47 5.09
N THR A 18 5.68 0.39 5.37
CA THR A 18 6.53 0.31 6.56
C THR A 18 5.71 0.48 7.83
N ILE A 19 4.91 1.53 7.91
CA ILE A 19 4.03 1.79 9.05
C ILE A 19 2.99 0.68 9.17
N GLY A 20 2.45 0.21 8.05
CA GLY A 20 1.46 -0.85 8.00
C GLY A 20 1.94 -2.15 8.64
N VAL A 21 3.15 -2.57 8.31
CA VAL A 21 3.75 -3.77 8.90
C VAL A 21 3.95 -3.61 10.40
N LEU A 22 4.44 -2.45 10.85
CA LEU A 22 4.63 -2.17 12.28
C LEU A 22 3.30 -2.14 13.03
N LEU A 23 2.28 -1.52 12.47
CA LEU A 23 0.94 -1.50 13.06
C LEU A 23 0.33 -2.90 13.13
N ALA A 24 0.46 -3.67 12.06
CA ALA A 24 -0.05 -5.03 12.02
C ALA A 24 0.57 -5.90 13.11
N LYS A 25 1.88 -5.79 13.29
CA LYS A 25 2.59 -6.50 14.36
C LYS A 25 2.14 -6.04 15.75
N THR A 26 2.05 -4.74 15.96
CA THR A 26 1.67 -4.16 17.26
C THR A 26 0.25 -4.50 17.66
N LEU A 27 -0.68 -4.48 16.70
CA LEU A 27 -2.11 -4.73 16.92
C LEU A 27 -2.51 -6.18 16.73
N ASN A 28 -1.56 -7.05 16.41
CA ASN A 28 -1.82 -8.46 16.11
C ASN A 28 -2.88 -8.62 15.01
N LYS A 29 -2.73 -7.86 13.93
CA LYS A 29 -3.58 -7.92 12.73
C LYS A 29 -2.76 -8.42 11.54
N PRO A 30 -3.37 -9.19 10.62
CA PRO A 30 -2.72 -9.50 9.36
C PRO A 30 -2.48 -8.22 8.54
N PHE A 31 -1.43 -8.23 7.72
CA PHE A 31 -1.08 -7.12 6.84
C PHE A 31 -1.30 -7.50 5.38
N ILE A 32 -1.82 -6.54 4.61
CA ILE A 32 -1.94 -6.69 3.17
C ILE A 32 -1.54 -5.39 2.46
N ASP A 33 -0.91 -5.56 1.30
CA ASP A 33 -0.55 -4.46 0.40
C ASP A 33 -1.31 -4.64 -0.90
N THR A 34 -2.15 -3.68 -1.26
CA THR A 34 -2.99 -3.80 -2.45
C THR A 34 -2.20 -3.77 -3.74
N ASP A 35 -1.03 -3.12 -3.78
CA ASP A 35 -0.15 -3.15 -4.95
C ASP A 35 0.36 -4.56 -5.23
N LEU A 36 0.68 -5.31 -4.17
CA LEU A 36 1.06 -6.72 -4.31
C LEU A 36 -0.10 -7.58 -4.82
N LEU A 37 -1.31 -7.33 -4.36
CA LEU A 37 -2.50 -8.02 -4.87
C LEU A 37 -2.68 -7.81 -6.37
N ILE A 38 -2.50 -6.58 -6.83
CA ILE A 38 -2.57 -6.24 -8.25
C ILE A 38 -1.53 -7.02 -9.05
N GLN A 39 -0.28 -6.98 -8.60
CA GLN A 39 0.82 -7.68 -9.26
C GLN A 39 0.63 -9.20 -9.28
N GLN A 40 0.14 -9.77 -8.21
CA GLN A 40 -0.15 -11.21 -8.13
C GLN A 40 -1.27 -11.61 -9.08
N ARG A 41 -2.34 -10.82 -9.16
CA ARG A 41 -3.47 -11.10 -10.03
C ARG A 41 -3.10 -10.97 -11.51
N GLU A 42 -2.40 -9.90 -11.86
CA GLU A 42 -2.01 -9.63 -13.23
C GLU A 42 -0.74 -10.40 -13.65
N LYS A 43 -0.04 -11.02 -12.71
CA LYS A 43 1.22 -11.74 -12.91
C LYS A 43 2.27 -10.88 -13.59
N ASP A 44 2.33 -9.60 -13.22
CA ASP A 44 3.26 -8.63 -13.78
C ASP A 44 3.54 -7.52 -12.76
N PHE A 45 4.61 -6.78 -12.96
CA PHE A 45 4.94 -5.62 -12.14
C PHE A 45 4.03 -4.42 -12.49
N LEU A 46 3.76 -3.56 -11.50
CA LEU A 46 2.91 -2.37 -11.69
C LEU A 46 3.32 -1.53 -12.88
N GLN A 47 4.62 -1.28 -13.03
CA GLN A 47 5.16 -0.48 -14.14
C GLN A 47 4.81 -1.05 -15.50
N ASN A 48 4.85 -2.37 -15.64
CA ASN A 48 4.51 -3.04 -16.89
C ASN A 48 3.01 -3.00 -17.15
N ILE A 49 2.21 -3.14 -16.11
CA ILE A 49 0.74 -3.04 -16.21
C ILE A 49 0.35 -1.65 -16.71
N ILE A 50 0.91 -0.60 -16.09
CA ILE A 50 0.66 0.78 -16.48
C ILE A 50 1.10 1.04 -17.92
N ARG A 51 2.28 0.55 -18.30
CA ARG A 51 2.81 0.71 -19.67
C ARG A 51 1.94 0.03 -20.71
N LYS A 52 1.44 -1.17 -20.43
CA LYS A 52 0.63 -1.95 -21.36
C LYS A 52 -0.82 -1.47 -21.45
N LYS A 53 -1.41 -1.07 -20.33
CA LYS A 53 -2.85 -0.78 -20.23
C LYS A 53 -3.15 0.70 -20.01
N GLY A 54 -2.14 1.53 -19.82
CA GLY A 54 -2.29 2.94 -19.50
C GLY A 54 -2.75 3.16 -18.07
N ILE A 55 -2.81 4.42 -17.67
CA ILE A 55 -3.25 4.81 -16.32
C ILE A 55 -4.71 4.42 -16.09
N ASP A 56 -5.58 4.68 -17.04
CA ASP A 56 -7.00 4.35 -16.92
C ASP A 56 -7.23 2.84 -16.79
N GLY A 57 -6.50 2.03 -17.55
CA GLY A 57 -6.54 0.58 -17.44
C GLY A 57 -6.05 0.10 -16.07
N PHE A 58 -4.97 0.68 -15.57
CA PHE A 58 -4.46 0.37 -14.24
C PHE A 58 -5.47 0.73 -13.14
N LEU A 59 -6.07 1.92 -13.20
CA LEU A 59 -7.07 2.36 -12.22
C LEU A 59 -8.31 1.45 -12.22
N SER A 60 -8.72 0.96 -13.38
CA SER A 60 -9.83 0.01 -13.47
C SER A 60 -9.50 -1.33 -12.81
N ILE A 61 -8.29 -1.82 -13.00
CA ILE A 61 -7.82 -3.05 -12.36
C ILE A 61 -7.75 -2.87 -10.85
N GLU A 62 -7.16 -1.78 -10.38
CA GLU A 62 -7.07 -1.47 -8.95
C GLU A 62 -8.46 -1.42 -8.31
N GLU A 63 -9.39 -0.70 -8.90
CA GLU A 63 -10.77 -0.62 -8.42
C GLU A 63 -11.42 -2.00 -8.35
N SER A 64 -11.30 -2.80 -9.41
CA SER A 64 -11.86 -4.15 -9.46
C SER A 64 -11.31 -5.02 -8.32
N ILE A 65 -10.02 -4.98 -8.09
CA ILE A 65 -9.36 -5.77 -7.03
C ILE A 65 -9.83 -5.32 -5.65
N ILE A 66 -9.89 -4.03 -5.42
CA ILE A 66 -10.34 -3.50 -4.11
C ILE A 66 -11.79 -3.87 -3.83
N LEU A 67 -12.67 -3.75 -4.83
CA LEU A 67 -14.08 -4.09 -4.67
C LEU A 67 -14.32 -5.58 -4.44
N GLU A 68 -13.42 -6.44 -4.90
CA GLU A 68 -13.48 -7.88 -4.67
C GLU A 68 -12.90 -8.29 -3.31
N THR A 69 -12.15 -7.42 -2.64
CA THR A 69 -11.59 -7.75 -1.32
C THR A 69 -12.65 -7.62 -0.24
N ASP A 70 -12.65 -8.58 0.67
CA ASP A 70 -13.57 -8.60 1.83
C ASP A 70 -12.74 -8.92 3.08
N PHE A 71 -11.74 -8.10 3.34
CA PHE A 71 -10.87 -8.28 4.48
C PHE A 71 -11.53 -7.78 5.77
N GLU A 72 -11.33 -8.54 6.81
CA GLU A 72 -11.71 -8.16 8.17
C GLU A 72 -10.48 -8.21 9.07
N ASN A 73 -10.37 -7.27 9.97
CA ASN A 73 -9.31 -7.23 10.98
C ASN A 73 -7.89 -7.13 10.39
N HIS A 74 -7.74 -6.52 9.22
CA HIS A 74 -6.45 -6.34 8.55
C HIS A 74 -5.92 -4.93 8.69
N VAL A 75 -4.60 -4.78 8.57
CA VAL A 75 -3.97 -3.52 8.18
C VAL A 75 -3.76 -3.56 6.67
N ILE A 76 -4.32 -2.61 5.97
CA ILE A 76 -4.31 -2.54 4.51
C ILE A 76 -3.52 -1.30 4.08
N ALA A 77 -2.36 -1.50 3.46
CA ALA A 77 -1.64 -0.43 2.80
C ALA A 77 -2.11 -0.35 1.34
N THR A 78 -2.58 0.82 0.93
CA THR A 78 -3.09 1.03 -0.43
C THR A 78 -2.07 1.72 -1.32
N GLY A 79 -2.25 1.61 -2.63
CA GLY A 79 -1.50 2.39 -3.60
C GLY A 79 -1.88 3.88 -3.54
N GLY A 80 -0.98 4.75 -4.02
CA GLY A 80 -1.21 6.20 -4.00
C GLY A 80 -2.42 6.67 -4.81
N SER A 81 -2.85 5.85 -5.78
CA SER A 81 -3.94 6.18 -6.69
C SER A 81 -5.34 5.78 -6.19
N VAL A 82 -5.45 5.05 -5.07
CA VAL A 82 -6.74 4.55 -4.59
C VAL A 82 -7.76 5.66 -4.34
N VAL A 83 -7.29 6.83 -3.93
CA VAL A 83 -8.15 7.99 -3.62
C VAL A 83 -8.88 8.54 -4.83
N TYR A 84 -8.46 8.20 -6.05
CA TYR A 84 -9.15 8.61 -7.27
C TYR A 84 -10.41 7.80 -7.57
N SER A 85 -10.61 6.68 -6.90
CA SER A 85 -11.81 5.86 -7.04
C SER A 85 -12.73 6.04 -5.82
N GLU A 86 -13.84 6.72 -6.03
CA GLU A 86 -14.86 6.89 -5.00
C GLU A 86 -15.41 5.54 -4.53
N LYS A 87 -15.63 4.61 -5.45
CA LYS A 87 -16.12 3.27 -5.12
C LYS A 87 -15.14 2.50 -4.25
N SER A 88 -13.85 2.57 -4.57
CA SER A 88 -12.81 1.94 -3.75
C SER A 88 -12.78 2.53 -2.34
N MET A 89 -12.83 3.86 -2.24
CA MET A 89 -12.81 4.54 -0.95
C MET A 89 -14.04 4.20 -0.11
N GLU A 90 -15.22 4.17 -0.71
CA GLU A 90 -16.45 3.77 -0.01
C GLU A 90 -16.36 2.33 0.49
N HIS A 91 -15.88 1.42 -0.36
CA HIS A 91 -15.72 0.02 0.00
C HIS A 91 -14.76 -0.17 1.18
N LEU A 92 -13.62 0.49 1.14
CA LEU A 92 -12.62 0.42 2.21
C LEU A 92 -13.13 1.02 3.53
N LYS A 93 -13.94 2.07 3.45
CA LYS A 93 -14.50 2.74 4.64
C LYS A 93 -15.61 1.94 5.33
N LYS A 94 -16.27 1.03 4.63
CA LYS A 94 -17.39 0.26 5.22
C LYS A 94 -16.99 -0.52 6.47
N ASN A 95 -15.81 -1.09 6.47
CA ASN A 95 -15.30 -1.90 7.58
C ASN A 95 -13.89 -1.49 7.97
N GLY A 96 -13.54 -0.22 7.81
CA GLY A 96 -12.20 0.25 8.03
C GLY A 96 -12.13 1.66 8.62
N LEU A 97 -11.10 1.88 9.42
CA LEU A 97 -10.63 3.20 9.80
C LEU A 97 -9.59 3.65 8.79
N THR A 98 -9.89 4.73 8.08
CA THR A 98 -8.95 5.29 7.09
C THR A 98 -7.99 6.24 7.78
N VAL A 99 -6.70 6.00 7.61
CA VAL A 99 -5.62 6.83 8.14
C VAL A 99 -4.83 7.41 6.96
N TYR A 100 -4.82 8.73 6.88
CA TYR A 100 -4.08 9.45 5.85
C TYR A 100 -2.69 9.81 6.35
N LEU A 101 -1.66 9.31 5.68
CA LEU A 101 -0.27 9.65 5.97
C LEU A 101 0.10 10.89 5.16
N ASN A 102 0.10 12.03 5.83
CA ASN A 102 0.34 13.33 5.22
C ASN A 102 1.80 13.76 5.42
N HIS A 103 2.56 13.76 4.32
CA HIS A 103 3.94 14.23 4.30
C HIS A 103 4.16 15.22 3.17
N THR A 104 5.08 16.17 3.37
CA THR A 104 5.53 17.04 2.30
C THR A 104 6.34 16.23 1.27
N LEU A 105 6.38 16.70 0.03
CA LEU A 105 7.18 16.05 -1.02
C LEU A 105 8.66 15.91 -0.61
N GLU A 106 9.22 16.94 0.00
CA GLU A 106 10.60 16.92 0.50
C GLU A 106 10.81 15.82 1.54
N THR A 107 9.88 15.68 2.49
CA THR A 107 9.94 14.62 3.52
C THR A 107 9.84 13.23 2.89
N ILE A 108 8.99 13.06 1.88
CA ILE A 108 8.84 11.79 1.15
C ILE A 108 10.15 11.44 0.44
N GLU A 109 10.76 12.38 -0.27
CA GLU A 109 12.04 12.18 -0.95
C GLU A 109 13.15 11.76 0.02
N LYS A 110 13.26 12.44 1.16
CA LYS A 110 14.24 12.09 2.20
C LYS A 110 14.01 10.69 2.76
N ARG A 111 12.76 10.30 2.97
CA ARG A 111 12.42 8.96 3.46
C ARG A 111 12.78 7.87 2.47
N ILE A 112 12.49 8.06 1.20
CA ILE A 112 12.85 7.10 0.16
C ILE A 112 14.36 6.88 0.14
N ILE A 113 15.15 7.94 0.17
CA ILE A 113 16.61 7.85 0.21
C ILE A 113 17.07 7.14 1.49
N PHE A 114 16.51 7.49 2.64
CA PHE A 114 16.86 6.87 3.92
C PHE A 114 16.55 5.37 3.92
N GLU A 115 15.41 4.96 3.43
CA GLU A 115 15.01 3.56 3.33
C GLU A 115 15.96 2.76 2.43
N ILE A 116 16.36 3.33 1.30
CA ILE A 116 17.34 2.70 0.41
C ILE A 116 18.69 2.52 1.11
N ILE A 117 19.19 3.56 1.78
CA ILE A 117 20.46 3.51 2.51
C ILE A 117 20.38 2.48 3.65
N PHE A 118 19.29 2.48 4.39
CA PHE A 118 19.07 1.51 5.48
C PHE A 118 19.07 0.08 4.96
N PHE A 119 18.39 -0.17 3.85
CA PHE A 119 18.32 -1.48 3.24
C PHE A 119 19.69 -1.96 2.77
N ILE A 120 20.48 -1.09 2.14
CA ILE A 120 21.85 -1.42 1.72
C ILE A 120 22.71 -1.74 2.92
N LYS A 121 22.66 -0.93 3.98
CA LYS A 121 23.41 -1.21 5.23
C LYS A 121 23.01 -2.53 5.86
N PHE A 122 21.72 -2.84 5.87
CA PHE A 122 21.21 -4.11 6.36
C PHE A 122 21.77 -5.29 5.58
N LEU A 123 21.77 -5.23 4.23
CA LEU A 123 22.32 -6.27 3.39
C LEU A 123 23.82 -6.48 3.64
N ILE A 124 24.57 -5.39 3.79
CA ILE A 124 26.02 -5.46 4.10
C ILE A 124 26.24 -6.09 5.48
N PHE A 125 25.50 -5.66 6.48
CA PHE A 125 25.63 -6.17 7.85
C PHE A 125 25.38 -7.68 7.92
N PHE A 126 24.37 -8.18 7.21
CA PHE A 126 24.07 -9.61 7.19
C PHE A 126 24.82 -10.40 6.12
N ASN A 127 25.71 -9.74 5.37
CA ASN A 127 26.52 -10.39 4.32
C ASN A 127 25.67 -11.20 3.32
N ILE A 128 24.60 -10.60 2.86
CA ILE A 128 23.61 -11.24 1.97
C ILE A 128 23.96 -11.07 0.49
N PHE A 129 24.99 -10.30 0.18
CA PHE A 129 25.46 -10.14 -1.18
C PHE A 129 26.21 -11.37 -1.69
#